data_0e85721ef0d9725ef5e988780a37c91c
#
_entry.id   0e85721ef0d9725ef5e988780a37c91c
#
_cell.length_a   1.000
_cell.length_b   1.000
_cell.length_c   1.000
_cell.angle_alpha   90.00
_cell.angle_beta   90.00
_cell.angle_gamma   90.00
#
_symmetry.space_group_name_H-M   'P 1'
#
loop_
_entity.id
_entity.type
_entity.pdbx_description
1 polymer ?
#
loop_
_entity_poly.entity_id
_entity_poly.type
_entity_poly.pdbx_seq_one_letter_code
_entity_poly.pdbx_strand_id
1 'polypeptide(L)'
;MRVIDSHIHFPEDRLIDDGTPLNSTATGRGYTSGRKGSAPVEGNATSRRSTAWIETEKGRWEDAWRFPASRAVTREEGERLWKAELEKRDYLKAVVFVTAGSNDFAAELVARNPGQFIAYAHHDPLLPDAAERLEKAVVQGGLKGYKLLGPKIDKPLDDRSFDPIWEVAQHHDIPVLVHFGILGGAGGIAQHVNMNPLRIHDAAKRFPHMQIIIPHFGCGYLFETLNLAWACPNVSIDTSGSNQWMRWMPYPVDLATLFRKYRETIGPSRIIFGTDSSWFPRGFTDAYLDVQVREMRDSGFSADEVDMVLYRNAAALLKLPETSAEKD
;
A
#
# COMPACT_ATOMS: atom_id res chain seq x y z
N MET A 1 -7.91 16.23 15.96
CA MET A 1 -7.50 14.98 15.27
C MET A 1 -6.64 15.34 14.08
N ARG A 2 -5.54 14.65 13.85
CA ARG A 2 -4.68 14.82 12.67
C ARG A 2 -4.57 13.48 11.96
N VAL A 3 -4.55 13.48 10.64
CA VAL A 3 -4.52 12.26 9.83
C VAL A 3 -3.48 12.39 8.73
N ILE A 4 -2.69 11.34 8.53
CA ILE A 4 -1.92 11.10 7.31
C ILE A 4 -2.54 9.86 6.66
N ASP A 5 -3.00 10.00 5.41
CA ASP A 5 -3.36 8.83 4.62
C ASP A 5 -2.09 8.21 4.05
N SER A 6 -1.59 7.18 4.71
CA SER A 6 -0.27 6.62 4.41
C SER A 6 -0.25 5.65 3.21
N HIS A 7 -1.39 5.44 2.56
CA HIS A 7 -1.47 4.51 1.45
C HIS A 7 -2.56 4.90 0.46
N ILE A 8 -2.17 5.56 -0.62
CA ILE A 8 -3.02 5.79 -1.78
C ILE A 8 -2.28 5.44 -3.08
N HIS A 9 -3.03 5.18 -4.13
CA HIS A 9 -2.52 5.08 -5.49
C HIS A 9 -2.91 6.34 -6.25
N PHE A 10 -1.92 7.05 -6.79
CA PHE A 10 -2.20 8.27 -7.52
C PHE A 10 -3.01 7.96 -8.78
N PRO A 11 -4.17 8.62 -8.98
CA PRO A 11 -4.97 8.42 -10.18
C PRO A 11 -4.30 9.12 -11.36
N GLU A 12 -3.83 8.35 -12.31
CA GLU A 12 -3.20 8.86 -13.53
C GLU A 12 -3.58 7.97 -14.72
N ASP A 13 -3.43 8.50 -15.92
CA ASP A 13 -3.52 7.68 -17.13
C ASP A 13 -2.41 6.63 -17.06
N ARG A 14 -2.84 5.38 -16.93
CA ARG A 14 -1.99 4.26 -16.50
C ARG A 14 -1.10 3.78 -17.64
N LEU A 15 -0.02 4.51 -17.89
CA LEU A 15 1.10 4.03 -18.69
C LEU A 15 2.26 3.69 -17.76
N ILE A 16 2.87 2.54 -17.92
CA ILE A 16 4.23 2.30 -17.42
C ILE A 16 5.21 3.04 -18.33
N ASP A 17 6.42 3.29 -17.84
CA ASP A 17 7.46 4.06 -18.59
C ASP A 17 7.77 3.51 -19.99
N ASP A 18 7.40 2.26 -20.27
CA ASP A 18 7.53 1.62 -21.59
C ASP A 18 6.28 1.81 -22.50
N GLY A 19 5.30 2.61 -22.08
CA GLY A 19 4.07 2.85 -22.81
C GLY A 19 3.03 1.72 -22.70
N THR A 20 3.25 0.70 -21.88
CA THR A 20 2.29 -0.40 -21.70
C THR A 20 1.19 0.02 -20.72
N PRO A 21 -0.11 -0.08 -21.10
CA PRO A 21 -1.19 0.21 -20.16
C PRO A 21 -1.15 -0.72 -18.94
N LEU A 22 -1.14 -0.15 -17.74
CA LEU A 22 -1.23 -0.90 -16.48
C LEU A 22 -2.59 -1.60 -16.27
N ASN A 23 -3.54 -1.34 -17.13
CA ASN A 23 -4.88 -1.94 -17.07
C ASN A 23 -4.92 -3.42 -17.41
N SER A 24 -3.85 -4.13 -17.21
CA SER A 24 -3.86 -5.57 -17.39
C SER A 24 -4.13 -6.30 -16.08
N THR A 25 -5.20 -5.94 -15.38
CA THR A 25 -5.85 -6.92 -14.47
C THR A 25 -6.24 -8.19 -15.24
N ALA A 26 -6.34 -8.08 -16.55
CA ALA A 26 -6.63 -9.19 -17.46
C ALA A 26 -5.40 -10.00 -17.91
N THR A 27 -4.18 -9.56 -17.73
CA THR A 27 -3.02 -10.20 -18.38
C THR A 27 -2.05 -10.91 -17.44
N GLY A 28 -2.24 -10.88 -16.13
CA GLY A 28 -1.38 -11.61 -15.19
C GLY A 28 0.14 -11.36 -15.37
N ARG A 29 0.53 -10.25 -15.99
CA ARG A 29 1.93 -9.91 -16.15
C ARG A 29 2.48 -9.39 -14.83
N GLY A 30 3.15 -10.30 -14.13
CA GLY A 30 4.07 -9.92 -13.07
C GLY A 30 5.33 -9.25 -13.63
N TYR A 31 6.13 -8.66 -12.78
CA TYR A 31 7.52 -8.35 -13.10
C TYR A 31 8.24 -9.67 -13.37
N THR A 32 8.64 -9.91 -14.60
CA THR A 32 9.36 -11.11 -14.99
C THR A 32 10.73 -10.72 -15.51
N SER A 33 11.79 -11.21 -14.88
CA SER A 33 13.16 -10.97 -15.31
C SER A 33 13.39 -11.57 -16.71
N GLY A 34 13.11 -10.80 -17.76
CA GLY A 34 13.49 -11.14 -19.14
C GLY A 34 12.85 -12.39 -19.74
N ARG A 35 11.97 -13.12 -19.04
CA ARG A 35 11.14 -14.13 -19.68
C ARG A 35 10.09 -13.38 -20.51
N LYS A 36 10.23 -13.43 -21.85
CA LYS A 36 9.11 -13.16 -22.75
C LYS A 36 7.91 -13.88 -22.19
N GLY A 37 6.93 -13.10 -21.73
CA GLY A 37 5.74 -13.66 -21.12
C GLY A 37 5.26 -14.81 -22.00
N SER A 38 5.00 -15.97 -21.42
CA SER A 38 4.24 -16.99 -22.09
C SER A 38 3.05 -16.25 -22.69
N ALA A 39 2.89 -16.39 -24.02
CA ALA A 39 1.71 -15.87 -24.70
C ALA A 39 0.50 -16.15 -23.80
N PRO A 40 -0.48 -15.25 -23.69
CA PRO A 40 -1.70 -15.58 -22.98
C PRO A 40 -2.05 -16.99 -23.49
N VAL A 41 -2.07 -17.97 -22.59
CA VAL A 41 -2.69 -19.22 -22.94
C VAL A 41 -4.05 -18.74 -23.41
N GLU A 42 -4.36 -18.86 -24.71
CA GLU A 42 -5.71 -18.70 -25.20
C GLU A 42 -6.49 -19.74 -24.40
N GLY A 43 -6.81 -19.31 -23.18
CA GLY A 43 -7.45 -20.14 -22.19
C GLY A 43 -8.76 -20.50 -22.80
N ASN A 44 -9.00 -21.77 -22.92
CA ASN A 44 -10.34 -22.32 -22.96
C ASN A 44 -11.26 -21.35 -22.28
N ALA A 45 -12.19 -20.78 -23.03
CA ALA A 45 -13.07 -19.70 -22.63
C ALA A 45 -13.39 -19.84 -21.14
N THR A 46 -12.84 -18.94 -20.34
CA THR A 46 -13.15 -18.85 -18.91
C THR A 46 -14.64 -18.99 -18.86
N SER A 47 -15.17 -20.03 -18.25
CA SER A 47 -16.55 -20.41 -18.46
C SER A 47 -17.41 -19.17 -18.24
N ARG A 48 -18.48 -18.98 -19.02
CA ARG A 48 -19.39 -17.83 -18.84
C ARG A 48 -19.83 -17.67 -17.40
N ARG A 49 -19.81 -18.75 -16.61
CA ARG A 49 -20.04 -18.74 -15.16
C ARG A 49 -18.96 -18.03 -14.38
N SER A 50 -17.68 -18.23 -14.72
CA SER A 50 -16.55 -17.54 -14.05
C SER A 50 -16.61 -16.02 -14.29
N THR A 51 -16.92 -15.60 -15.53
CA THR A 51 -17.05 -14.18 -15.86
C THR A 51 -18.23 -13.56 -15.12
N ALA A 52 -19.39 -14.22 -15.14
CA ALA A 52 -20.57 -13.73 -14.43
C ALA A 52 -20.34 -13.66 -12.91
N TRP A 53 -19.63 -14.61 -12.34
CA TRP A 53 -19.25 -14.59 -10.93
C TRP A 53 -18.32 -13.42 -10.62
N ILE A 54 -17.29 -13.16 -11.42
CA ILE A 54 -16.35 -12.04 -11.26
C ILE A 54 -17.12 -10.71 -11.26
N GLU A 55 -18.01 -10.50 -12.23
CA GLU A 55 -18.81 -9.27 -12.31
C GLU A 55 -19.75 -9.10 -11.09
N THR A 56 -20.34 -10.21 -10.62
CA THR A 56 -21.19 -10.19 -9.42
C THR A 56 -20.38 -9.81 -8.18
N GLU A 57 -19.20 -10.39 -7.99
CA GLU A 57 -18.35 -10.11 -6.84
C GLU A 57 -17.76 -8.71 -6.91
N LYS A 58 -17.44 -8.22 -8.10
CA LYS A 58 -17.01 -6.84 -8.31
C LYS A 58 -18.12 -5.86 -7.91
N GLY A 59 -19.36 -6.08 -8.36
CA GLY A 59 -20.52 -5.29 -7.94
C GLY A 59 -20.73 -5.31 -6.43
N ARG A 60 -20.68 -6.48 -5.81
CA ARG A 60 -20.80 -6.58 -4.33
C ARG A 60 -19.70 -5.80 -3.61
N TRP A 61 -18.49 -5.81 -4.13
CA TRP A 61 -17.37 -5.10 -3.53
C TRP A 61 -17.55 -3.58 -3.67
N GLU A 62 -18.00 -3.10 -4.82
CA GLU A 62 -18.32 -1.70 -5.08
C GLU A 62 -19.49 -1.23 -4.22
N ASP A 63 -20.58 -2.02 -4.17
CA ASP A 63 -21.79 -1.73 -3.40
C ASP A 63 -21.57 -1.73 -1.89
N ALA A 64 -20.69 -2.58 -1.38
CA ALA A 64 -20.42 -2.71 0.06
C ALA A 64 -20.07 -1.38 0.73
N TRP A 65 -19.41 -0.48 -0.01
CA TRP A 65 -18.97 0.82 0.47
C TRP A 65 -19.70 1.99 -0.21
N ARG A 66 -20.63 1.71 -1.11
CA ARG A 66 -21.39 2.72 -1.87
C ARG A 66 -20.47 3.74 -2.58
N PHE A 67 -19.35 3.29 -3.10
CA PHE A 67 -18.47 4.15 -3.86
C PHE A 67 -18.99 4.36 -5.27
N PRO A 68 -18.90 5.60 -5.77
CA PRO A 68 -19.21 5.87 -7.16
C PRO A 68 -18.25 5.10 -8.10
N ALA A 69 -18.72 4.78 -9.30
CA ALA A 69 -17.88 4.19 -10.33
C ALA A 69 -16.66 5.09 -10.64
N SER A 70 -15.52 4.46 -10.89
CA SER A 70 -14.31 5.18 -11.27
C SER A 70 -14.47 5.89 -12.62
N ARG A 71 -13.84 7.05 -12.76
CA ARG A 71 -13.68 7.73 -14.03
C ARG A 71 -12.20 7.94 -14.33
N ALA A 72 -11.88 8.02 -15.62
CA ALA A 72 -10.53 8.40 -16.02
C ALA A 72 -10.22 9.84 -15.59
N VAL A 73 -9.01 10.07 -15.13
CA VAL A 73 -8.47 11.39 -14.77
C VAL A 73 -7.07 11.53 -15.34
N THR A 74 -6.73 12.73 -15.82
CA THR A 74 -5.34 13.03 -16.20
C THR A 74 -4.48 13.23 -14.94
N ARG A 75 -3.16 13.28 -15.12
CA ARG A 75 -2.21 13.56 -14.03
C ARG A 75 -2.50 14.90 -13.35
N GLU A 76 -2.75 15.93 -14.12
CA GLU A 76 -3.05 17.28 -13.64
C GLU A 76 -4.40 17.32 -12.92
N GLU A 77 -5.39 16.62 -13.43
CA GLU A 77 -6.68 16.51 -12.77
C GLU A 77 -6.57 15.72 -11.46
N GLY A 78 -5.79 14.65 -11.43
CA GLY A 78 -5.51 13.88 -10.21
C GLY A 78 -4.86 14.73 -9.12
N GLU A 79 -3.88 15.55 -9.48
CA GLU A 79 -3.24 16.51 -8.54
C GLU A 79 -4.26 17.50 -7.99
N ARG A 80 -5.03 18.14 -8.86
CA ARG A 80 -6.07 19.10 -8.46
C ARG A 80 -7.12 18.49 -7.54
N LEU A 81 -7.56 17.28 -7.84
CA LEU A 81 -8.57 16.58 -7.06
C LEU A 81 -8.05 16.21 -5.66
N TRP A 82 -6.82 15.70 -5.55
CA TRP A 82 -6.22 15.41 -4.24
C TRP A 82 -5.95 16.66 -3.41
N LYS A 83 -5.56 17.77 -4.05
CA LYS A 83 -5.46 19.07 -3.35
C LYS A 83 -6.81 19.49 -2.78
N ALA A 84 -7.89 19.35 -3.56
CA ALA A 84 -9.24 19.65 -3.08
C ALA A 84 -9.67 18.72 -1.92
N GLU A 85 -9.25 17.45 -1.91
CA GLU A 85 -9.50 16.56 -0.79
C GLU A 85 -8.79 17.01 0.50
N LEU A 86 -7.55 17.49 0.39
CA LEU A 86 -6.78 18.04 1.51
C LEU A 86 -7.37 19.37 2.00
N GLU A 87 -7.71 20.27 1.10
CA GLU A 87 -8.32 21.56 1.42
C GLU A 87 -9.69 21.42 2.10
N LYS A 88 -10.45 20.42 1.70
CA LYS A 88 -11.79 20.14 2.26
C LYS A 88 -11.73 19.65 3.71
N ARG A 89 -10.58 19.12 4.16
CA ARG A 89 -10.46 18.43 5.46
C ARG A 89 -9.29 18.95 6.28
N ASP A 90 -9.58 19.83 7.22
CA ASP A 90 -8.55 20.40 8.12
C ASP A 90 -7.75 19.33 8.87
N TYR A 91 -8.33 18.16 9.11
CA TYR A 91 -7.66 17.07 9.80
C TYR A 91 -6.73 16.25 8.91
N LEU A 92 -6.94 16.20 7.59
CA LEU A 92 -6.09 15.47 6.65
C LEU A 92 -4.86 16.32 6.31
N LYS A 93 -3.70 15.96 6.84
CA LYS A 93 -2.48 16.75 6.74
C LYS A 93 -1.62 16.41 5.54
N ALA A 94 -1.59 15.12 5.17
CA ALA A 94 -0.80 14.64 4.04
C ALA A 94 -1.37 13.33 3.49
N VAL A 95 -1.00 13.04 2.24
CA VAL A 95 -1.24 11.75 1.59
C VAL A 95 0.08 11.16 1.10
N VAL A 96 0.23 9.85 1.31
CA VAL A 96 1.39 9.09 0.82
C VAL A 96 0.96 8.25 -0.37
N PHE A 97 1.56 8.47 -1.51
CA PHE A 97 1.12 7.87 -2.75
C PHE A 97 2.23 7.13 -3.50
N VAL A 98 1.80 6.26 -4.39
CA VAL A 98 2.61 5.70 -5.47
C VAL A 98 2.00 6.08 -6.80
N THR A 99 2.84 6.33 -7.77
CA THR A 99 2.45 6.49 -9.18
C THR A 99 2.51 5.14 -9.89
N ALA A 100 1.99 5.10 -11.10
CA ALA A 100 1.93 3.87 -11.89
C ALA A 100 3.27 3.47 -12.53
N GLY A 101 4.42 3.95 -12.02
CA GLY A 101 5.75 3.54 -12.46
C GLY A 101 6.67 4.67 -12.89
N SER A 102 6.27 5.93 -12.69
CA SER A 102 7.12 7.10 -12.96
C SER A 102 7.60 7.74 -11.66
N ASN A 103 8.82 7.43 -11.24
CA ASN A 103 9.45 8.07 -10.08
C ASN A 103 9.73 9.56 -10.34
N ASP A 104 10.06 9.93 -11.57
CA ASP A 104 10.30 11.33 -11.93
C ASP A 104 9.01 12.16 -11.80
N PHE A 105 7.87 11.63 -12.29
CA PHE A 105 6.58 12.28 -12.08
C PHE A 105 6.19 12.37 -10.59
N ALA A 106 6.45 11.32 -9.81
CA ALA A 106 6.23 11.34 -8.37
C ALA A 106 7.07 12.44 -7.68
N ALA A 107 8.34 12.58 -8.08
CA ALA A 107 9.24 13.62 -7.58
C ALA A 107 8.75 15.03 -7.92
N GLU A 108 8.26 15.24 -9.14
CA GLU A 108 7.65 16.52 -9.54
C GLU A 108 6.43 16.88 -8.70
N LEU A 109 5.53 15.91 -8.44
CA LEU A 109 4.35 16.12 -7.59
C LEU A 109 4.73 16.51 -6.15
N VAL A 110 5.72 15.82 -5.57
CA VAL A 110 6.23 16.13 -4.23
C VAL A 110 6.85 17.52 -4.19
N ALA A 111 7.66 17.87 -5.19
CA ALA A 111 8.31 19.19 -5.25
C ALA A 111 7.31 20.35 -5.37
N ARG A 112 6.20 20.15 -6.10
CA ARG A 112 5.14 21.16 -6.22
C ARG A 112 4.23 21.26 -5.01
N ASN A 113 4.16 20.22 -4.17
CA ASN A 113 3.23 20.14 -3.04
C ASN A 113 3.93 19.71 -1.74
N PRO A 114 4.94 20.48 -1.28
CA PRO A 114 5.76 20.07 -0.15
C PRO A 114 4.95 19.92 1.14
N GLY A 115 5.22 18.85 1.87
CA GLY A 115 4.57 18.56 3.15
C GLY A 115 3.17 17.95 3.06
N GLN A 116 2.49 18.09 1.93
CA GLN A 116 1.15 17.53 1.72
C GLN A 116 1.18 16.25 0.86
N PHE A 117 2.01 16.24 -0.18
CA PHE A 117 2.19 15.09 -1.04
C PHE A 117 3.53 14.43 -0.73
N ILE A 118 3.46 13.16 -0.38
CA ILE A 118 4.62 12.33 -0.06
C ILE A 118 4.56 11.13 -0.98
N ALA A 119 5.67 10.72 -1.57
CA ALA A 119 5.65 9.62 -2.51
C ALA A 119 6.63 8.51 -2.12
N TYR A 120 6.25 7.28 -2.45
CA TYR A 120 7.13 6.13 -2.50
C TYR A 120 7.58 5.89 -3.94
N ALA A 121 8.84 5.54 -4.12
CA ALA A 121 9.33 5.02 -5.39
C ALA A 121 8.61 3.70 -5.73
N HIS A 122 8.36 3.49 -7.01
CA HIS A 122 7.78 2.24 -7.52
C HIS A 122 8.35 1.92 -8.89
N HIS A 123 9.06 0.82 -9.00
CA HIS A 123 9.59 0.27 -10.23
C HIS A 123 9.83 -1.24 -10.07
N ASP A 124 10.14 -1.92 -11.15
CA ASP A 124 10.42 -3.35 -11.13
C ASP A 124 11.72 -3.64 -10.35
N PRO A 125 11.66 -4.35 -9.21
CA PRO A 125 12.85 -4.67 -8.42
C PRO A 125 13.78 -5.71 -9.07
N LEU A 126 13.36 -6.31 -10.18
CA LEU A 126 14.15 -7.29 -10.94
C LEU A 126 15.06 -6.63 -12.00
N LEU A 127 14.95 -5.32 -12.19
CA LEU A 127 15.83 -4.58 -13.07
C LEU A 127 17.27 -4.63 -12.54
N PRO A 128 18.28 -4.75 -13.41
CA PRO A 128 19.66 -4.77 -12.98
C PRO A 128 20.10 -3.51 -12.21
N ASP A 129 19.48 -2.37 -12.50
CA ASP A 129 19.73 -1.06 -11.91
C ASP A 129 18.68 -0.64 -10.88
N ALA A 130 17.88 -1.59 -10.35
CA ALA A 130 16.78 -1.27 -9.43
C ALA A 130 17.24 -0.53 -8.16
N ALA A 131 18.35 -0.92 -7.58
CA ALA A 131 18.93 -0.25 -6.41
C ALA A 131 19.35 1.20 -6.71
N GLU A 132 20.01 1.41 -7.87
CA GLU A 132 20.44 2.74 -8.32
C GLU A 132 19.24 3.65 -8.60
N ARG A 133 18.16 3.09 -9.18
CA ARG A 133 16.90 3.81 -9.40
C ARG A 133 16.26 4.22 -8.08
N LEU A 134 16.28 3.35 -7.08
CA LEU A 134 15.77 3.67 -5.75
C LEU A 134 16.61 4.77 -5.10
N GLU A 135 17.94 4.64 -5.13
CA GLU A 135 18.87 5.65 -4.64
C GLU A 135 18.61 7.03 -5.28
N LYS A 136 18.51 7.06 -6.61
CA LYS A 136 18.20 8.29 -7.35
C LYS A 136 16.84 8.88 -6.93
N ALA A 137 15.82 8.05 -6.83
CA ALA A 137 14.47 8.49 -6.45
C ALA A 137 14.44 9.11 -5.06
N VAL A 138 15.20 8.56 -4.12
CA VAL A 138 15.29 9.07 -2.74
C VAL A 138 16.13 10.34 -2.68
N VAL A 139 17.36 10.30 -3.21
CA VAL A 139 18.34 11.39 -3.03
C VAL A 139 18.03 12.60 -3.91
N GLN A 140 17.68 12.37 -5.16
CA GLN A 140 17.40 13.44 -6.13
C GLN A 140 15.91 13.78 -6.22
N GLY A 141 15.05 12.76 -6.13
CA GLY A 141 13.60 12.91 -6.24
C GLY A 141 12.90 13.26 -4.93
N GLY A 142 13.57 13.13 -3.78
CA GLY A 142 12.98 13.39 -2.46
C GLY A 142 11.90 12.39 -2.05
N LEU A 143 11.84 11.21 -2.70
CA LEU A 143 10.86 10.18 -2.36
C LEU A 143 11.20 9.54 -1.01
N LYS A 144 10.18 9.18 -0.24
CA LYS A 144 10.29 8.83 1.17
C LYS A 144 10.09 7.34 1.47
N GLY A 145 10.10 6.49 0.46
CA GLY A 145 9.92 5.05 0.65
C GLY A 145 9.95 4.29 -0.68
N TYR A 146 9.77 2.99 -0.59
CA TYR A 146 9.69 2.10 -1.75
C TYR A 146 8.44 1.22 -1.67
N LYS A 147 7.66 1.13 -2.76
CA LYS A 147 6.47 0.28 -2.87
C LYS A 147 6.75 -0.92 -3.73
N LEU A 148 6.42 -2.10 -3.21
CA LEU A 148 6.45 -3.36 -3.93
C LEU A 148 5.08 -4.03 -3.97
N LEU A 149 4.82 -4.72 -5.06
CA LEU A 149 3.65 -5.57 -5.26
C LEU A 149 4.11 -7.03 -5.32
N GLY A 150 4.25 -7.67 -4.15
CA GLY A 150 4.78 -9.03 -4.01
C GLY A 150 4.21 -10.04 -5.02
N PRO A 151 2.87 -10.11 -5.21
CA PRO A 151 2.29 -11.03 -6.19
C PRO A 151 2.68 -10.79 -7.66
N LYS A 152 3.34 -9.68 -7.97
CA LYS A 152 3.87 -9.39 -9.31
C LYS A 152 5.36 -9.69 -9.48
N ILE A 153 6.05 -10.02 -8.40
CA ILE A 153 7.50 -10.26 -8.41
C ILE A 153 7.74 -11.77 -8.55
N ASP A 154 8.33 -12.18 -9.65
CA ASP A 154 8.58 -13.61 -10.00
C ASP A 154 9.88 -14.17 -9.38
N LYS A 155 10.19 -13.70 -8.17
CA LYS A 155 11.34 -14.17 -7.38
C LYS A 155 11.01 -14.00 -5.89
N PRO A 156 11.35 -14.96 -5.03
CA PRO A 156 11.14 -14.83 -3.60
C PRO A 156 11.81 -13.57 -3.03
N LEU A 157 11.12 -12.80 -2.20
CA LEU A 157 11.64 -11.56 -1.61
C LEU A 157 12.78 -11.78 -0.60
N ASP A 158 13.00 -13.02 -0.16
CA ASP A 158 14.15 -13.44 0.64
C ASP A 158 15.40 -13.74 -0.21
N ASP A 159 15.31 -13.75 -1.55
CA ASP A 159 16.45 -13.93 -2.44
C ASP A 159 17.47 -12.80 -2.27
N ARG A 160 18.75 -13.18 -2.15
CA ARG A 160 19.83 -12.22 -1.90
C ARG A 160 20.11 -11.26 -3.05
N SER A 161 19.59 -11.51 -4.23
CA SER A 161 19.69 -10.54 -5.33
C SER A 161 18.94 -9.24 -5.07
N PHE A 162 18.05 -9.21 -4.08
CA PHE A 162 17.38 -7.98 -3.62
C PHE A 162 18.18 -7.24 -2.54
N ASP A 163 19.24 -7.84 -1.98
CA ASP A 163 20.03 -7.20 -0.90
C ASP A 163 20.49 -5.78 -1.25
N PRO A 164 20.96 -5.45 -2.49
CA PRO A 164 21.30 -4.06 -2.83
C PRO A 164 20.13 -3.07 -2.67
N ILE A 165 18.89 -3.49 -2.90
CA ILE A 165 17.68 -2.66 -2.69
C ILE A 165 17.45 -2.46 -1.19
N TRP A 166 17.59 -3.53 -0.40
CA TRP A 166 17.43 -3.48 1.05
C TRP A 166 18.52 -2.63 1.72
N GLU A 167 19.74 -2.66 1.19
CA GLU A 167 20.85 -1.79 1.61
C GLU A 167 20.52 -0.32 1.40
N VAL A 168 20.01 0.06 0.23
CA VAL A 168 19.57 1.43 -0.05
C VAL A 168 18.45 1.85 0.92
N ALA A 169 17.44 1.00 1.10
CA ALA A 169 16.33 1.31 1.99
C ALA A 169 16.79 1.51 3.43
N GLN A 170 17.68 0.64 3.94
CA GLN A 170 18.25 0.74 5.27
C GLN A 170 19.19 1.95 5.42
N HIS A 171 20.04 2.21 4.42
CA HIS A 171 21.00 3.32 4.44
C HIS A 171 20.30 4.68 4.52
N HIS A 172 19.25 4.86 3.75
CA HIS A 172 18.46 6.10 3.76
C HIS A 172 17.36 6.12 4.82
N ASP A 173 17.22 5.01 5.57
CA ASP A 173 16.19 4.84 6.59
C ASP A 173 14.80 5.22 6.03
N ILE A 174 14.44 4.60 4.91
CA ILE A 174 13.14 4.73 4.25
C ILE A 174 12.34 3.44 4.38
N PRO A 175 11.01 3.51 4.55
CA PRO A 175 10.18 2.32 4.62
C PRO A 175 10.02 1.64 3.27
N VAL A 176 9.92 0.31 3.32
CA VAL A 176 9.53 -0.53 2.18
C VAL A 176 8.12 -1.07 2.44
N LEU A 177 7.15 -0.60 1.67
CA LEU A 177 5.77 -1.06 1.73
C LEU A 177 5.57 -2.19 0.73
N VAL A 178 5.30 -3.41 1.22
CA VAL A 178 5.17 -4.61 0.39
C VAL A 178 3.77 -5.16 0.48
N HIS A 179 3.03 -5.11 -0.64
CA HIS A 179 1.74 -5.79 -0.73
C HIS A 179 1.95 -7.31 -0.78
N PHE A 180 1.33 -8.02 0.14
CA PHE A 180 1.18 -9.48 0.15
C PHE A 180 -0.30 -9.85 0.00
N GLY A 181 -0.58 -11.14 -0.15
CA GLY A 181 -1.94 -11.60 -0.36
C GLY A 181 -2.44 -11.38 -1.79
N ILE A 182 -3.74 -11.48 -1.99
CA ILE A 182 -4.36 -11.30 -3.30
C ILE A 182 -4.21 -9.85 -3.75
N LEU A 183 -3.75 -9.67 -4.98
CA LEU A 183 -3.67 -8.36 -5.62
C LEU A 183 -4.86 -8.15 -6.55
N GLY A 184 -5.63 -7.10 -6.27
CA GLY A 184 -6.84 -6.76 -7.02
C GLY A 184 -8.10 -7.42 -6.46
N GLY A 185 -9.22 -7.23 -7.17
CA GLY A 185 -10.53 -7.78 -6.81
C GLY A 185 -10.70 -9.24 -7.24
N ALA A 186 -11.94 -9.67 -7.37
CA ALA A 186 -12.29 -11.00 -7.85
C ALA A 186 -11.62 -11.32 -9.19
N GLY A 187 -11.01 -12.48 -9.30
CA GLY A 187 -10.19 -12.85 -10.46
C GLY A 187 -8.79 -12.22 -10.48
N GLY A 188 -8.37 -11.56 -9.40
CA GLY A 188 -7.05 -10.97 -9.27
C GLY A 188 -5.90 -11.97 -9.15
N ILE A 189 -4.68 -11.46 -8.97
CA ILE A 189 -3.47 -12.26 -8.89
C ILE A 189 -3.36 -12.89 -7.50
N ALA A 190 -3.38 -14.24 -7.45
CA ALA A 190 -3.32 -14.99 -6.21
C ALA A 190 -2.29 -16.14 -6.25
N GLN A 191 -1.54 -16.30 -7.33
CA GLN A 191 -0.69 -17.47 -7.57
C GLN A 191 0.78 -17.07 -7.64
N HIS A 192 1.32 -16.60 -6.52
CA HIS A 192 2.70 -16.20 -6.56
C HIS A 192 3.44 -16.58 -5.28
N VAL A 193 4.74 -16.79 -5.43
CA VAL A 193 5.63 -17.12 -4.31
C VAL A 193 5.62 -16.09 -3.18
N ASN A 194 5.34 -14.84 -3.49
CA ASN A 194 5.27 -13.73 -2.54
C ASN A 194 3.83 -13.39 -2.07
N MET A 195 2.94 -14.38 -2.04
CA MET A 195 1.61 -14.21 -1.43
C MET A 195 1.68 -14.14 0.10
N ASN A 196 2.56 -14.95 0.70
CA ASN A 196 2.71 -15.05 2.14
C ASN A 196 3.75 -14.04 2.66
N PRO A 197 3.41 -13.17 3.63
CA PRO A 197 4.33 -12.16 4.16
C PRO A 197 5.57 -12.76 4.85
N LEU A 198 5.57 -14.01 5.27
CA LEU A 198 6.76 -14.67 5.82
C LEU A 198 7.91 -14.75 4.80
N ARG A 199 7.64 -14.53 3.52
CA ARG A 199 8.68 -14.45 2.47
C ARG A 199 9.66 -13.29 2.63
N ILE A 200 9.36 -12.30 3.47
CA ILE A 200 10.31 -11.22 3.75
C ILE A 200 11.03 -11.39 5.09
N HIS A 201 10.74 -12.47 5.85
CA HIS A 201 11.28 -12.67 7.19
C HIS A 201 12.82 -12.66 7.21
N ASP A 202 13.47 -13.41 6.31
CA ASP A 202 14.92 -13.48 6.27
C ASP A 202 15.56 -12.13 5.89
N ALA A 203 14.98 -11.39 4.94
CA ALA A 203 15.41 -10.04 4.62
C ALA A 203 15.22 -9.09 5.81
N ALA A 204 14.09 -9.15 6.52
CA ALA A 204 13.84 -8.35 7.71
C ALA A 204 14.87 -8.59 8.83
N LYS A 205 15.35 -9.83 8.96
CA LYS A 205 16.42 -10.19 9.93
C LYS A 205 17.80 -9.77 9.47
N ARG A 206 18.11 -9.86 8.19
CA ARG A 206 19.39 -9.40 7.64
C ARG A 206 19.55 -7.88 7.67
N PHE A 207 18.43 -7.17 7.50
CA PHE A 207 18.38 -5.70 7.45
C PHE A 207 17.51 -5.16 8.61
N PRO A 208 17.98 -5.25 9.86
CA PRO A 208 17.16 -4.96 11.04
C PRO A 208 16.76 -3.48 11.19
N HIS A 209 17.43 -2.57 10.49
CA HIS A 209 17.10 -1.14 10.47
C HIS A 209 16.22 -0.74 9.28
N MET A 210 16.03 -1.64 8.29
CA MET A 210 15.08 -1.42 7.20
C MET A 210 13.66 -1.52 7.75
N GLN A 211 12.88 -0.45 7.62
CA GLN A 211 11.48 -0.44 8.03
C GLN A 211 10.60 -1.10 6.97
N ILE A 212 9.78 -2.04 7.35
CA ILE A 212 8.88 -2.78 6.45
C ILE A 212 7.44 -2.51 6.85
N ILE A 213 6.59 -2.19 5.89
CA ILE A 213 5.15 -2.03 6.10
C ILE A 213 4.40 -3.13 5.35
N ILE A 214 3.57 -3.87 6.07
CA ILE A 214 2.66 -4.86 5.48
C ILE A 214 1.26 -4.23 5.44
N PRO A 215 0.70 -3.95 4.25
CA PRO A 215 -0.58 -3.28 4.14
C PRO A 215 -1.78 -4.22 4.41
N HIS A 216 -2.95 -3.59 4.61
CA HIS A 216 -4.25 -4.27 4.70
C HIS A 216 -4.31 -5.32 5.81
N PHE A 217 -3.68 -5.06 6.97
CA PHE A 217 -3.55 -6.04 8.06
C PHE A 217 -3.01 -7.42 7.60
N GLY A 218 -2.25 -7.46 6.49
CA GLY A 218 -1.72 -8.70 5.91
C GLY A 218 -2.62 -9.37 4.88
N CYS A 219 -3.74 -8.75 4.49
CA CYS A 219 -4.60 -9.18 3.37
C CYS A 219 -4.96 -10.68 3.39
N GLY A 220 -5.48 -11.17 4.52
CA GLY A 220 -5.88 -12.56 4.72
C GLY A 220 -4.81 -13.49 5.29
N TYR A 221 -3.54 -13.07 5.32
CA TYR A 221 -2.43 -13.76 5.99
C TYR A 221 -2.24 -13.24 7.42
N LEU A 222 -3.33 -13.18 8.19
CA LEU A 222 -3.35 -12.57 9.53
C LEU A 222 -2.36 -13.24 10.48
N PHE A 223 -2.37 -14.56 10.56
CA PHE A 223 -1.50 -15.31 11.47
C PHE A 223 -0.02 -15.16 11.11
N GLU A 224 0.30 -15.26 9.84
CA GLU A 224 1.67 -15.10 9.33
C GLU A 224 2.19 -13.68 9.54
N THR A 225 1.33 -12.67 9.34
CA THR A 225 1.70 -11.27 9.56
C THR A 225 1.93 -10.97 11.04
N LEU A 226 1.10 -11.50 11.94
CA LEU A 226 1.31 -11.37 13.38
C LEU A 226 2.63 -12.03 13.80
N ASN A 227 2.92 -13.25 13.33
CA ASN A 227 4.18 -13.94 13.61
C ASN A 227 5.39 -13.18 13.09
N LEU A 228 5.32 -12.69 11.84
CA LEU A 228 6.38 -11.90 11.23
C LEU A 228 6.66 -10.63 12.04
N ALA A 229 5.61 -9.86 12.34
CA ALA A 229 5.74 -8.60 13.04
C ALA A 229 6.17 -8.79 14.51
N TRP A 230 5.79 -9.91 15.13
CA TRP A 230 6.28 -10.29 16.46
C TRP A 230 7.78 -10.61 16.45
N ALA A 231 8.21 -11.39 15.46
CA ALA A 231 9.60 -11.82 15.32
C ALA A 231 10.54 -10.71 14.83
N CYS A 232 10.01 -9.72 14.11
CA CYS A 232 10.77 -8.66 13.44
C CYS A 232 10.29 -7.28 13.90
N PRO A 233 10.98 -6.62 14.86
CA PRO A 233 10.58 -5.31 15.39
C PRO A 233 10.51 -4.19 14.34
N ASN A 234 11.21 -4.36 13.23
CA ASN A 234 11.22 -3.45 12.09
C ASN A 234 10.05 -3.65 11.10
N VAL A 235 9.06 -4.48 11.45
CA VAL A 235 7.85 -4.71 10.67
C VAL A 235 6.66 -4.01 11.31
N SER A 236 6.03 -3.13 10.55
CA SER A 236 4.77 -2.44 10.86
C SER A 236 3.67 -2.90 9.93
N ILE A 237 2.42 -2.57 10.26
CA ILE A 237 1.29 -2.82 9.36
C ILE A 237 0.57 -1.51 9.01
N ASP A 238 -0.08 -1.47 7.85
CA ASP A 238 -1.09 -0.46 7.61
C ASP A 238 -2.51 -1.06 7.62
N THR A 239 -3.48 -0.20 7.88
CA THR A 239 -4.88 -0.57 8.05
C THR A 239 -5.70 -0.33 6.78
N SER A 240 -5.02 0.00 5.67
CA SER A 240 -5.65 0.50 4.45
C SER A 240 -6.59 -0.49 3.77
N GLY A 241 -7.39 0.05 2.85
CA GLY A 241 -8.29 -0.72 2.03
C GLY A 241 -9.63 -1.06 2.69
N SER A 242 -10.48 -1.71 1.91
CA SER A 242 -11.82 -2.13 2.34
C SER A 242 -11.82 -3.30 3.32
N ASN A 243 -10.69 -4.00 3.42
CA ASN A 243 -10.54 -5.21 4.23
C ASN A 243 -11.60 -6.30 3.96
N GLN A 244 -12.15 -6.33 2.73
CA GLN A 244 -13.15 -7.33 2.33
C GLN A 244 -12.61 -8.77 2.36
N TRP A 245 -11.30 -8.96 2.40
CA TRP A 245 -10.65 -10.24 2.59
C TRP A 245 -11.07 -10.92 3.92
N MET A 246 -11.56 -10.17 4.92
CA MET A 246 -12.04 -10.74 6.18
C MET A 246 -13.12 -11.79 5.98
N ARG A 247 -13.96 -11.67 4.94
CA ARG A 247 -15.01 -12.65 4.61
C ARG A 247 -14.47 -14.00 4.10
N TRP A 248 -13.18 -14.06 3.72
CA TRP A 248 -12.54 -15.31 3.29
C TRP A 248 -11.96 -16.10 4.46
N MET A 249 -11.89 -15.47 5.65
CA MET A 249 -11.36 -16.14 6.83
C MET A 249 -12.28 -17.29 7.24
N PRO A 250 -11.72 -18.44 7.62
CA PRO A 250 -12.52 -19.62 8.02
C PRO A 250 -13.17 -19.45 9.41
N TYR A 251 -12.98 -18.30 10.05
CA TYR A 251 -13.53 -17.90 11.33
C TYR A 251 -13.96 -16.43 11.28
N PRO A 252 -14.92 -16.00 12.13
CA PRO A 252 -15.34 -14.61 12.15
C PRO A 252 -14.19 -13.67 12.53
N VAL A 253 -13.96 -12.66 11.69
CA VAL A 253 -12.99 -11.58 11.91
C VAL A 253 -13.66 -10.26 11.54
N ASP A 254 -13.50 -9.27 12.41
CA ASP A 254 -13.90 -7.89 12.20
C ASP A 254 -12.73 -6.93 12.49
N LEU A 255 -12.91 -5.66 12.18
CA LEU A 255 -11.86 -4.65 12.39
C LEU A 255 -11.49 -4.50 13.87
N ALA A 256 -12.45 -4.58 14.78
CA ALA A 256 -12.18 -4.52 16.22
C ALA A 256 -11.24 -5.65 16.66
N THR A 257 -11.47 -6.87 16.14
CA THR A 257 -10.61 -8.02 16.39
C THR A 257 -9.21 -7.80 15.83
N LEU A 258 -9.09 -7.26 14.61
CA LEU A 258 -7.81 -6.96 13.98
C LEU A 258 -7.03 -5.93 14.82
N PHE A 259 -7.63 -4.80 15.14
CA PHE A 259 -6.99 -3.77 15.96
C PHE A 259 -6.52 -4.32 17.31
N ARG A 260 -7.40 -5.07 18.00
CA ARG A 260 -7.04 -5.70 19.29
C ARG A 260 -5.85 -6.64 19.14
N LYS A 261 -5.83 -7.53 18.13
CA LYS A 261 -4.77 -8.51 17.91
C LYS A 261 -3.43 -7.85 17.60
N TYR A 262 -3.41 -6.86 16.73
CA TYR A 262 -2.18 -6.13 16.44
C TYR A 262 -1.71 -5.30 17.64
N ARG A 263 -2.62 -4.62 18.34
CA ARG A 263 -2.27 -3.87 19.56
C ARG A 263 -1.64 -4.77 20.63
N GLU A 264 -2.23 -5.94 20.88
CA GLU A 264 -1.73 -6.93 21.83
C GLU A 264 -0.36 -7.51 21.44
N THR A 265 -0.12 -7.69 20.14
CA THR A 265 1.05 -8.39 19.60
C THR A 265 2.23 -7.44 19.36
N ILE A 266 2.01 -6.29 18.74
CA ILE A 266 3.08 -5.39 18.30
C ILE A 266 2.99 -3.98 18.89
N GLY A 267 1.92 -3.67 19.59
CA GLY A 267 1.64 -2.35 20.14
C GLY A 267 1.13 -1.35 19.11
N PRO A 268 0.53 -0.25 19.57
CA PRO A 268 -0.07 0.76 18.68
C PRO A 268 0.96 1.52 17.83
N SER A 269 2.23 1.59 18.25
CA SER A 269 3.30 2.33 17.57
C SER A 269 3.70 1.76 16.20
N ARG A 270 3.26 0.56 15.88
CA ARG A 270 3.55 -0.10 14.60
C ARG A 270 2.31 -0.33 13.73
N ILE A 271 1.24 0.41 14.01
CA ILE A 271 -0.01 0.40 13.23
C ILE A 271 -0.15 1.76 12.55
N ILE A 272 -0.39 1.79 11.24
CA ILE A 272 -0.42 3.00 10.43
C ILE A 272 -1.74 3.05 9.67
N PHE A 273 -2.40 4.21 9.68
CA PHE A 273 -3.65 4.42 8.95
C PHE A 273 -3.42 4.65 7.46
N GLY A 274 -4.32 4.11 6.62
CA GLY A 274 -4.41 4.41 5.20
C GLY A 274 -5.79 4.07 4.63
N THR A 275 -6.10 4.55 3.42
CA THR A 275 -7.38 4.29 2.75
C THR A 275 -7.27 3.34 1.56
N ASP A 276 -6.10 3.17 0.96
CA ASP A 276 -5.91 2.49 -0.32
C ASP A 276 -6.77 3.11 -1.44
N SER A 277 -6.97 4.41 -1.38
CA SER A 277 -7.72 5.11 -2.42
C SER A 277 -6.95 5.13 -3.72
N SER A 278 -7.63 4.83 -4.83
CA SER A 278 -6.98 4.64 -6.13
C SER A 278 -7.73 5.25 -7.31
N TRP A 279 -8.87 5.89 -7.07
CA TRP A 279 -9.66 6.51 -8.15
C TRP A 279 -10.53 7.67 -7.67
N PHE A 280 -11.02 8.46 -8.60
CA PHE A 280 -12.07 9.46 -8.37
C PHE A 280 -13.38 9.03 -9.08
N PRO A 281 -14.53 9.39 -8.51
CA PRO A 281 -14.76 10.36 -7.42
C PRO A 281 -14.70 9.80 -5.99
N ARG A 282 -14.15 8.61 -5.77
CA ARG A 282 -13.98 8.06 -4.41
C ARG A 282 -13.16 9.01 -3.52
N GLY A 283 -11.96 9.43 -3.97
CA GLY A 283 -11.08 10.32 -3.22
C GLY A 283 -10.71 9.79 -1.84
N PHE A 284 -10.51 10.67 -0.87
CA PHE A 284 -10.31 10.28 0.53
C PHE A 284 -11.60 9.69 1.12
N THR A 285 -11.47 8.60 1.84
CA THR A 285 -12.62 7.82 2.31
C THR A 285 -12.90 8.08 3.79
N ASP A 286 -13.70 9.11 4.09
CA ASP A 286 -14.13 9.43 5.47
C ASP A 286 -14.77 8.22 6.16
N ALA A 287 -15.54 7.42 5.42
CA ALA A 287 -16.18 6.22 5.98
C ALA A 287 -15.17 5.20 6.53
N TYR A 288 -13.98 5.08 5.93
CA TYR A 288 -12.94 4.20 6.46
C TYR A 288 -12.34 4.78 7.75
N LEU A 289 -12.10 6.08 7.77
CA LEU A 289 -11.59 6.78 8.95
C LEU A 289 -12.56 6.63 10.12
N ASP A 290 -13.85 6.94 9.91
CA ASP A 290 -14.87 6.90 10.95
C ASP A 290 -15.05 5.50 11.54
N VAL A 291 -15.11 4.48 10.67
CA VAL A 291 -15.22 3.08 11.10
C VAL A 291 -13.97 2.68 11.89
N GLN A 292 -12.78 2.97 11.38
CA GLN A 292 -11.54 2.56 12.04
C GLN A 292 -11.35 3.26 13.39
N VAL A 293 -11.68 4.55 13.50
CA VAL A 293 -11.64 5.29 14.79
C VAL A 293 -12.60 4.69 15.80
N ARG A 294 -13.82 4.35 15.38
CA ARG A 294 -14.79 3.70 16.26
C ARG A 294 -14.26 2.34 16.72
N GLU A 295 -13.85 1.48 15.79
CA GLU A 295 -13.38 0.13 16.11
C GLU A 295 -12.10 0.12 16.97
N MET A 296 -11.18 1.08 16.79
CA MET A 296 -10.04 1.27 17.69
C MET A 296 -10.52 1.59 19.12
N ARG A 297 -11.45 2.53 19.27
CA ARG A 297 -12.00 2.90 20.59
C ARG A 297 -12.70 1.72 21.27
N ASP A 298 -13.53 1.01 20.53
CA ASP A 298 -14.26 -0.17 21.00
C ASP A 298 -13.29 -1.33 21.38
N SER A 299 -12.10 -1.35 20.76
CA SER A 299 -11.01 -2.28 21.09
C SER A 299 -10.10 -1.80 22.23
N GLY A 300 -10.43 -0.68 22.87
CA GLY A 300 -9.72 -0.16 24.04
C GLY A 300 -8.49 0.70 23.73
N PHE A 301 -8.35 1.21 22.52
CA PHE A 301 -7.32 2.22 22.23
C PHE A 301 -7.63 3.53 22.95
N SER A 302 -6.63 4.09 23.63
CA SER A 302 -6.71 5.44 24.18
C SER A 302 -6.73 6.50 23.07
N ALA A 303 -7.10 7.72 23.40
CA ALA A 303 -7.06 8.83 22.45
C ALA A 303 -5.62 9.07 21.90
N ASP A 304 -4.61 8.89 22.74
CA ASP A 304 -3.20 8.98 22.38
C ASP A 304 -2.79 7.89 21.39
N GLU A 305 -3.20 6.64 21.63
CA GLU A 305 -2.94 5.51 20.72
C GLU A 305 -3.66 5.68 19.37
N VAL A 306 -4.86 6.25 19.36
CA VAL A 306 -5.57 6.60 18.12
C VAL A 306 -4.79 7.67 17.33
N ASP A 307 -4.28 8.73 17.98
CA ASP A 307 -3.44 9.74 17.33
C ASP A 307 -2.12 9.14 16.81
N MET A 308 -1.53 8.19 17.53
CA MET A 308 -0.38 7.43 17.02
C MET A 308 -0.69 6.76 15.68
N VAL A 309 -1.77 5.99 15.61
CA VAL A 309 -2.17 5.23 14.41
C VAL A 309 -2.50 6.16 13.25
N LEU A 310 -3.24 7.25 13.51
CA LEU A 310 -3.73 8.14 12.47
C LEU A 310 -2.67 9.11 11.93
N TYR A 311 -1.66 9.45 12.75
CA TYR A 311 -0.72 10.51 12.40
C TYR A 311 0.72 10.22 12.82
N ARG A 312 1.00 10.06 14.12
CA ARG A 312 2.37 10.13 14.63
C ARG A 312 3.28 9.02 14.11
N ASN A 313 2.76 7.81 13.94
CA ASN A 313 3.55 6.68 13.44
C ASN A 313 4.01 6.92 12.00
N ALA A 314 3.10 7.36 11.13
CA ALA A 314 3.44 7.73 9.76
C ALA A 314 4.39 8.94 9.70
N ALA A 315 4.13 9.97 10.52
CA ALA A 315 4.98 11.15 10.58
C ALA A 315 6.42 10.82 11.00
N ALA A 316 6.58 9.99 12.04
CA ALA A 316 7.89 9.55 12.51
C ALA A 316 8.63 8.71 11.45
N LEU A 317 7.93 7.73 10.86
CA LEU A 317 8.47 6.84 9.83
C LEU A 317 8.95 7.60 8.59
N LEU A 318 8.21 8.63 8.19
CA LEU A 318 8.49 9.45 7.01
C LEU A 318 9.38 10.67 7.31
N LYS A 319 9.79 10.82 8.57
CA LYS A 319 10.60 11.96 9.04
C LYS A 319 9.98 13.30 8.64
N LEU A 320 8.67 13.41 8.87
CA LEU A 320 7.99 14.67 8.63
C LEU A 320 8.30 15.66 9.75
N PRO A 321 8.46 16.96 9.43
CA PRO A 321 8.66 17.95 10.45
C PRO A 321 7.45 17.97 11.40
N GLU A 322 7.71 18.01 12.70
CA GLU A 322 6.63 18.27 13.66
C GLU A 322 5.95 19.58 13.25
N THR A 323 4.71 19.49 12.84
CA THR A 323 3.91 20.71 12.68
C THR A 323 3.86 21.36 14.03
N SER A 324 4.45 22.56 14.14
CA SER A 324 4.32 23.42 15.30
C SER A 324 2.85 23.85 15.42
N ALA A 325 2.04 22.96 15.94
CA ALA A 325 0.67 23.23 16.29
C ALA A 325 0.57 23.07 17.80
N GLU A 326 0.34 24.23 18.39
CA GLU A 326 -0.27 24.42 19.71
C GLU A 326 0.61 24.13 20.92
N LYS A 327 1.53 25.05 21.15
CA LYS A 327 1.71 25.60 22.49
C LYS A 327 0.56 26.61 22.68
N ASP A 328 -0.57 26.14 23.13
CA ASP A 328 -1.56 26.95 23.87
C ASP A 328 -2.35 26.02 24.80
#